data_3f1803f7388f177b02672557647f8bdd
#
_entry.id   3f1803f7388f177b02672557647f8bdd
#
_cell.length_a   1.000
_cell.length_b   1.000
_cell.length_c   1.000
_cell.angle_alpha   90.00
_cell.angle_beta   90.00
_cell.angle_gamma   90.00
#
_symmetry.space_group_name_H-M   'P 1'
#
loop_
_entity.id
_entity.type
_entity.pdbx_description
1 polymer ?
#
loop_
_entity_poly.entity_id
_entity_poly.type
_entity_poly.pdbx_seq_one_letter_code
_entity_poly.pdbx_strand_id
1 'polypeptide(L)'
;MISPIPETNLAIENETEYWGVSSSIDLYDCDLALMQNADAIREFVVILCDRIKMRRYGETQVVFFGDEPRVQGFSMTQLIETSLISAHFADASRAIYLDVFSCAPYDPEDVAKFATEYFKADRYNLNVAHRR
;
A
#
# COMPACT_ATOMS: atom_id res chain seq x y z
N MET A 1 18.10 6.94 -24.55
CA MET A 1 17.61 7.09 -24.80
C MET A 1 17.29 7.39 -25.09
N ILE A 2 17.04 7.64 -25.01
CA ILE A 2 16.43 7.96 -25.33
C ILE A 2 16.03 8.47 -25.41
N SER A 3 15.81 8.93 -25.31
CA SER A 3 15.12 9.57 -25.52
C SER A 3 14.71 9.92 -25.53
N PRO A 4 14.59 10.28 -25.72
CA PRO A 4 13.71 10.76 -25.71
C PRO A 4 13.01 10.86 -25.92
N ILE A 5 12.69 10.81 -26.05
CA ILE A 5 11.80 11.02 -26.26
C ILE A 5 11.32 11.26 -26.08
N PRO A 6 11.32 11.67 -26.38
CA PRO A 6 10.65 12.04 -26.00
C PRO A 6 10.14 11.73 -25.56
N GLU A 7 9.92 11.75 -25.26
CA GLU A 7 9.25 11.50 -25.02
C GLU A 7 8.48 11.58 -25.08
N THR A 8 8.24 11.88 -25.23
CA THR A 8 7.36 11.92 -25.36
C THR A 8 6.43 11.71 -25.70
N ASN A 9 6.37 12.08 -25.54
CA ASN A 9 5.14 12.05 -26.12
C ASN A 9 4.69 10.73 -26.53
N LEU A 10 5.49 9.91 -26.90
CA LEU A 10 5.14 8.59 -27.19
C LEU A 10 4.44 7.94 -26.12
N ALA A 11 4.93 8.14 -24.94
CA ALA A 11 4.38 7.50 -23.80
C ALA A 11 2.97 7.92 -23.55
N ILE A 12 2.64 9.12 -23.92
CA ILE A 12 1.31 9.60 -23.74
C ILE A 12 0.35 8.87 -24.65
N GLU A 13 0.81 8.52 -25.81
CA GLU A 13 -0.02 7.84 -26.75
C GLU A 13 -0.42 6.47 -26.30
N ASN A 14 0.37 5.89 -25.38
CA ASN A 14 0.09 4.55 -24.94
C ASN A 14 0.14 4.52 -23.43
N GLU A 15 -1.00 4.72 -22.82
CA GLU A 15 -1.11 4.77 -21.39
C GLU A 15 -0.73 3.47 -20.70
N THR A 16 -0.75 2.38 -21.46
CA THR A 16 -0.39 1.09 -20.86
C THR A 16 1.11 0.92 -20.81
N GLU A 17 1.87 1.85 -21.38
CA GLU A 17 3.33 1.71 -21.36
C GLU A 17 3.92 2.39 -20.14
N TYR A 18 3.59 1.93 -18.98
CA TYR A 18 4.25 2.34 -17.75
C TYR A 18 4.82 1.09 -17.09
N TRP A 19 5.85 1.31 -16.28
CA TRP A 19 6.54 0.21 -15.63
C TRP A 19 5.71 -0.41 -14.52
N GLY A 20 5.02 0.42 -13.75
CA GLY A 20 4.24 -0.06 -12.65
C GLY A 20 3.28 0.97 -12.11
N VAL A 21 2.46 0.55 -11.16
CA VAL A 21 1.45 1.40 -10.55
C VAL A 21 1.74 1.54 -9.07
N SER A 22 1.76 2.77 -8.59
CA SER A 22 1.96 3.10 -7.19
C SER A 22 0.66 3.66 -6.63
N SER A 23 0.17 3.07 -5.54
CA SER A 23 -1.06 3.51 -4.89
C SER A 23 -0.75 3.93 -3.47
N SER A 24 -1.17 5.14 -3.11
CA SER A 24 -1.08 5.61 -1.74
C SER A 24 -2.49 5.68 -1.20
N ILE A 25 -2.76 4.95 -0.13
CA ILE A 25 -4.10 4.82 0.43
C ILE A 25 -4.05 5.25 1.89
N ASP A 26 -4.77 6.32 2.21
CA ASP A 26 -4.84 6.81 3.58
C ASP A 26 -6.19 6.41 4.13
N LEU A 27 -6.18 5.67 5.24
CA LEU A 27 -7.40 5.22 5.90
C LEU A 27 -7.60 6.04 7.16
N TYR A 28 -8.84 6.43 7.43
CA TYR A 28 -9.14 7.30 8.57
C TYR A 28 -10.15 6.69 9.51
N ASP A 29 -9.99 6.98 10.80
CA ASP A 29 -10.88 6.51 11.86
C ASP A 29 -10.98 5.00 11.88
N CYS A 30 -9.82 4.35 11.86
CA CYS A 30 -9.72 2.91 11.85
C CYS A 30 -9.93 2.32 13.25
N ASP A 31 -10.16 1.01 13.29
CA ASP A 31 -10.30 0.28 14.55
C ASP A 31 -8.93 0.17 15.22
N LEU A 32 -8.78 0.82 16.36
CA LEU A 32 -7.50 0.88 17.05
C LEU A 32 -6.99 -0.50 17.46
N ALA A 33 -7.88 -1.38 17.87
CA ALA A 33 -7.46 -2.72 18.29
C ALA A 33 -6.80 -3.49 17.15
N LEU A 34 -7.30 -3.34 15.93
CA LEU A 34 -6.70 -3.98 14.77
C LEU A 34 -5.37 -3.33 14.42
N MET A 35 -5.29 -2.01 14.54
CA MET A 35 -4.06 -1.29 14.26
C MET A 35 -2.93 -1.67 15.21
N GLN A 36 -3.27 -2.07 16.43
CA GLN A 36 -2.29 -2.40 17.45
C GLN A 36 -2.04 -3.91 17.57
N ASN A 37 -2.50 -4.68 16.60
CA ASN A 37 -2.38 -6.13 16.61
C ASN A 37 -1.47 -6.58 15.46
N ALA A 38 -0.24 -6.94 15.80
CA ALA A 38 0.75 -7.32 14.78
C ALA A 38 0.29 -8.53 13.97
N ASP A 39 -0.38 -9.50 14.60
CA ASP A 39 -0.85 -10.68 13.89
C ASP A 39 -1.97 -10.31 12.92
N ALA A 40 -2.84 -9.38 13.29
CA ALA A 40 -3.89 -8.92 12.39
C ALA A 40 -3.28 -8.20 11.18
N ILE A 41 -2.23 -7.43 11.41
CA ILE A 41 -1.54 -6.74 10.32
C ILE A 41 -0.90 -7.75 9.37
N ARG A 42 -0.26 -8.79 9.90
CA ARG A 42 0.33 -9.84 9.07
C ARG A 42 -0.74 -10.57 8.27
N GLU A 43 -1.86 -10.87 8.90
CA GLU A 43 -2.95 -11.54 8.21
C GLU A 43 -3.52 -10.68 7.10
N PHE A 44 -3.65 -9.38 7.34
CA PHE A 44 -4.09 -8.43 6.33
C PHE A 44 -3.22 -8.54 5.08
N VAL A 45 -1.89 -8.57 5.27
CA VAL A 45 -0.96 -8.61 4.15
C VAL A 45 -1.12 -9.91 3.35
N VAL A 46 -1.28 -11.04 4.05
CA VAL A 46 -1.47 -12.33 3.37
C VAL A 46 -2.73 -12.31 2.51
N ILE A 47 -3.83 -11.84 3.09
CA ILE A 47 -5.10 -11.81 2.38
C ILE A 47 -5.04 -10.82 1.22
N LEU A 48 -4.42 -9.65 1.45
CA LEU A 48 -4.29 -8.66 0.40
C LEU A 48 -3.51 -9.21 -0.79
N CYS A 49 -2.37 -9.87 -0.53
CA CYS A 49 -1.55 -10.41 -1.60
C CYS A 49 -2.29 -11.48 -2.39
N ASP A 50 -3.06 -12.34 -1.70
CA ASP A 50 -3.87 -13.32 -2.40
C ASP A 50 -4.92 -12.63 -3.27
N ARG A 51 -5.52 -11.57 -2.74
CA ARG A 51 -6.60 -10.88 -3.43
C ARG A 51 -6.12 -10.21 -4.71
N ILE A 52 -4.93 -9.61 -4.69
CA ILE A 52 -4.40 -8.94 -5.87
C ILE A 52 -3.42 -9.83 -6.65
N LYS A 53 -3.33 -11.09 -6.24
CA LYS A 53 -2.53 -12.12 -6.94
C LYS A 53 -1.06 -11.75 -7.01
N MET A 54 -0.53 -11.27 -5.89
CA MET A 54 0.88 -10.94 -5.75
C MET A 54 1.55 -11.99 -4.89
N ARG A 55 2.77 -12.36 -5.26
CA ARG A 55 3.52 -13.37 -4.52
C ARG A 55 4.41 -12.68 -3.50
N ARG A 56 4.22 -13.02 -2.23
CA ARG A 56 5.04 -12.48 -1.15
C ARG A 56 6.43 -13.10 -1.21
N TYR A 57 7.44 -12.30 -0.87
CA TYR A 57 8.80 -12.79 -0.72
C TYR A 57 9.24 -12.54 0.72
N GLY A 58 9.52 -13.62 1.46
CA GLY A 58 9.95 -13.51 2.83
C GLY A 58 8.82 -13.14 3.78
N GLU A 59 9.17 -12.95 5.03
CA GLU A 59 8.19 -12.65 6.06
C GLU A 59 7.80 -11.19 6.04
N THR A 60 6.57 -10.93 6.45
CA THR A 60 6.11 -9.56 6.65
C THR A 60 6.83 -9.02 7.89
N GLN A 61 7.48 -7.87 7.75
CA GLN A 61 8.09 -7.19 8.89
C GLN A 61 7.08 -6.26 9.51
N VAL A 62 6.87 -6.39 10.82
CA VAL A 62 5.97 -5.53 11.57
C VAL A 62 6.72 -5.09 12.81
N VAL A 63 7.03 -3.80 12.89
CA VAL A 63 7.89 -3.26 13.95
C VAL A 63 7.17 -2.11 14.64
N PHE A 64 7.19 -2.12 15.97
CA PHE A 64 6.53 -1.08 16.74
C PHE A 64 7.51 0.05 17.07
N PHE A 65 7.09 1.28 16.82
CA PHE A 65 7.83 2.48 17.18
C PHE A 65 6.99 3.29 18.17
N GLY A 66 7.50 3.49 19.39
CA GLY A 66 6.70 4.09 20.46
C GLY A 66 7.28 5.32 21.12
N ASP A 67 8.44 5.83 20.65
CA ASP A 67 9.12 6.92 21.34
C ASP A 67 8.43 8.27 21.18
N GLU A 68 7.83 8.49 20.01
CA GLU A 68 7.18 9.77 19.69
C GLU A 68 5.68 9.56 19.63
N PRO A 69 4.91 10.18 20.54
CA PRO A 69 3.45 9.94 20.54
C PRO A 69 2.76 10.22 19.21
N ARG A 70 3.22 11.24 18.47
CA ARG A 70 2.58 11.60 17.20
C ARG A 70 2.70 10.48 16.17
N VAL A 71 3.83 9.77 16.17
CA VAL A 71 4.09 8.74 15.16
C VAL A 71 4.08 7.34 15.73
N GLN A 72 3.65 7.20 16.98
CA GLN A 72 3.61 5.90 17.61
C GLN A 72 2.74 4.93 16.85
N GLY A 73 3.21 3.70 16.72
CA GLY A 73 2.46 2.63 16.06
C GLY A 73 3.37 1.68 15.33
N PHE A 74 2.74 0.71 14.68
CA PHE A 74 3.48 -0.27 13.88
C PHE A 74 3.84 0.31 12.52
N SER A 75 4.98 -0.13 12.01
CA SER A 75 5.32 0.02 10.60
C SER A 75 5.44 -1.37 10.01
N MET A 76 4.99 -1.54 8.77
CA MET A 76 4.95 -2.84 8.12
C MET A 76 5.58 -2.74 6.75
N THR A 77 6.37 -3.76 6.38
CA THR A 77 6.85 -3.90 5.01
C THR A 77 6.73 -5.35 4.57
N GLN A 78 6.37 -5.53 3.30
CA GLN A 78 6.31 -6.83 2.68
C GLN A 78 6.85 -6.73 1.27
N LEU A 79 7.96 -7.41 1.02
CA LEU A 79 8.45 -7.52 -0.35
C LEU A 79 7.56 -8.46 -1.12
N ILE A 80 7.24 -8.09 -2.33
CA ILE A 80 6.52 -8.95 -3.26
C ILE A 80 7.37 -9.07 -4.51
N GLU A 81 7.20 -10.16 -5.26
CA GLU A 81 8.04 -10.38 -6.44
C GLU A 81 8.00 -9.21 -7.39
N THR A 82 6.90 -8.50 -7.43
CA THR A 82 6.69 -7.41 -8.37
C THR A 82 6.87 -6.03 -7.75
N SER A 83 7.21 -5.90 -6.49
CA SER A 83 7.75 -4.73 -5.83
C SER A 83 7.55 -4.70 -4.30
N LEU A 84 6.60 -3.90 -3.76
CA LEU A 84 6.62 -3.62 -2.32
C LEU A 84 5.27 -3.16 -1.81
N ILE A 85 4.91 -3.64 -0.61
CA ILE A 85 3.78 -3.13 0.15
C ILE A 85 4.33 -2.62 1.47
N SER A 86 3.90 -1.43 1.90
CA SER A 86 4.33 -0.88 3.17
C SER A 86 3.21 -0.08 3.81
N ALA A 87 3.26 0.09 5.12
CA ALA A 87 2.26 0.88 5.81
C ALA A 87 2.80 1.39 7.14
N HIS A 88 2.26 2.53 7.57
CA HIS A 88 2.47 3.01 8.92
C HIS A 88 1.11 3.18 9.59
N PHE A 89 1.00 2.67 10.82
CA PHE A 89 -0.23 2.68 11.59
C PHE A 89 -0.08 3.74 12.68
N ALA A 90 -0.69 4.90 12.47
CA ALA A 90 -0.55 6.02 13.39
C ALA A 90 -1.64 5.94 14.46
N ASP A 91 -1.27 5.41 15.63
CA ASP A 91 -2.24 5.10 16.69
C ASP A 91 -3.01 6.32 17.17
N ALA A 92 -2.32 7.42 17.41
CA ALA A 92 -2.94 8.61 18.01
C ALA A 92 -4.06 9.17 17.15
N SER A 93 -3.90 9.16 15.83
CA SER A 93 -4.91 9.70 14.91
C SER A 93 -5.81 8.63 14.34
N ARG A 94 -5.53 7.36 14.63
CA ARG A 94 -6.26 6.20 14.08
C ARG A 94 -6.25 6.19 12.56
N ALA A 95 -5.13 6.62 11.99
CA ALA A 95 -4.95 6.64 10.54
C ALA A 95 -3.94 5.60 10.13
N ILE A 96 -4.13 5.04 8.93
CA ILE A 96 -3.18 4.10 8.34
C ILE A 96 -2.76 4.66 6.99
N TYR A 97 -1.45 4.71 6.78
CA TYR A 97 -0.88 5.18 5.51
C TYR A 97 -0.30 3.96 4.81
N LEU A 98 -1.03 3.48 3.80
CA LEU A 98 -0.72 2.24 3.09
C LEU A 98 -0.22 2.56 1.68
N ASP A 99 0.87 1.92 1.28
CA ASP A 99 1.43 2.08 -0.06
C ASP A 99 1.59 0.73 -0.72
N VAL A 100 1.16 0.63 -1.96
CA VAL A 100 1.32 -0.57 -2.78
C VAL A 100 1.96 -0.14 -4.10
N PHE A 101 3.12 -0.70 -4.40
CA PHE A 101 3.78 -0.45 -5.69
C PHE A 101 4.08 -1.78 -6.34
N SER A 102 3.61 -1.98 -7.57
CA SER A 102 3.83 -3.23 -8.28
C SER A 102 3.93 -3.01 -9.77
N CYS A 103 4.81 -3.79 -10.41
CA CYS A 103 4.90 -3.80 -11.86
C CYS A 103 3.88 -4.76 -12.47
N ALA A 104 3.25 -5.62 -11.67
CA ALA A 104 2.16 -6.47 -12.14
C ALA A 104 0.83 -5.72 -11.98
N PRO A 105 -0.11 -5.92 -12.88
CA PRO A 105 -1.39 -5.19 -12.82
C PRO A 105 -2.19 -5.56 -11.57
N TYR A 106 -2.86 -4.58 -10.99
CA TYR A 106 -3.80 -4.79 -9.91
C TYR A 106 -4.78 -3.61 -9.90
N ASP A 107 -5.87 -3.75 -9.16
CA ASP A 107 -6.89 -2.71 -9.08
C ASP A 107 -6.72 -1.92 -7.78
N PRO A 108 -6.23 -0.66 -7.84
CA PRO A 108 -6.03 0.15 -6.64
C PRO A 108 -7.32 0.39 -5.85
N GLU A 109 -8.46 0.52 -6.55
CA GLU A 109 -9.74 0.71 -5.86
C GLU A 109 -10.09 -0.51 -5.03
N ASP A 110 -9.82 -1.70 -5.54
CA ASP A 110 -10.11 -2.92 -4.80
C ASP A 110 -9.25 -3.00 -3.55
N VAL A 111 -7.97 -2.60 -3.65
CA VAL A 111 -7.09 -2.55 -2.49
C VAL A 111 -7.63 -1.59 -1.44
N ALA A 112 -8.04 -0.39 -1.88
CA ALA A 112 -8.55 0.62 -0.95
C ALA A 112 -9.82 0.15 -0.25
N LYS A 113 -10.73 -0.47 -0.98
CA LYS A 113 -11.98 -0.96 -0.41
C LYS A 113 -11.74 -2.10 0.57
N PHE A 114 -10.86 -3.02 0.20
CA PHE A 114 -10.55 -4.14 1.07
C PHE A 114 -9.90 -3.66 2.36
N ALA A 115 -8.92 -2.76 2.27
CA ALA A 115 -8.23 -2.24 3.43
C ALA A 115 -9.20 -1.49 4.36
N THR A 116 -10.10 -0.71 3.76
CA THR A 116 -11.11 0.02 4.52
C THR A 116 -12.00 -0.93 5.31
N GLU A 117 -12.43 -2.02 4.68
CA GLU A 117 -13.27 -3.01 5.35
C GLU A 117 -12.50 -3.76 6.43
N TYR A 118 -11.26 -4.13 6.13
CA TYR A 118 -10.49 -4.92 7.09
C TYR A 118 -10.22 -4.15 8.38
N PHE A 119 -9.79 -2.90 8.25
CA PHE A 119 -9.45 -2.07 9.41
C PHE A 119 -10.61 -1.22 9.90
N LYS A 120 -11.81 -1.43 9.33
CA LYS A 120 -13.04 -0.75 9.76
C LYS A 120 -12.88 0.76 9.74
N ALA A 121 -12.27 1.26 8.68
CA ALA A 121 -12.09 2.70 8.51
C ALA A 121 -13.41 3.35 8.07
N ASP A 122 -13.61 4.61 8.47
CA ASP A 122 -14.79 5.36 8.04
C ASP A 122 -14.68 5.79 6.59
N ARG A 123 -13.46 6.11 6.16
CA ARG A 123 -13.27 6.62 4.81
C ARG A 123 -11.82 6.42 4.38
N TYR A 124 -11.57 6.53 3.10
CA TYR A 124 -10.21 6.46 2.60
C TYR A 124 -9.96 7.53 1.55
N ASN A 125 -8.68 7.83 1.32
CA ASN A 125 -8.24 8.69 0.26
C ASN A 125 -7.26 7.89 -0.58
N LEU A 126 -7.44 7.89 -1.90
CA LEU A 126 -6.63 7.07 -2.80
C LEU A 126 -5.95 7.96 -3.83
N ASN A 127 -4.64 7.82 -3.96
CA ASN A 127 -3.86 8.47 -5.01
C ASN A 127 -3.11 7.41 -5.78
N VAL A 128 -3.20 7.48 -7.11
CA VAL A 128 -2.59 6.48 -7.98
C VAL A 128 -1.63 7.18 -8.93
N ALA A 129 -0.43 6.64 -9.03
CA ALA A 129 0.57 7.14 -9.95
C ALA A 129 1.01 6.02 -10.89
N HIS A 130 0.94 6.29 -12.19
CA HIS A 130 1.45 5.36 -13.18
C HIS A 130 2.90 5.74 -13.45
N ARG A 131 3.82 4.83 -13.21
CA ARG A 131 5.24 5.11 -13.23
C ARG A 131 5.90 4.45 -14.43
N ARG A 132 6.75 5.21 -15.09
CA ARG A 132 7.43 4.77 -16.32
C ARG A 132 8.86 4.41 -16.11
#